data_beb5fce58648f8cec682d4ba75730153
#
_entry.id   beb5fce58648f8cec682d4ba75730153
#
_cell.length_a   1.000
_cell.length_b   1.000
_cell.length_c   1.000
_cell.angle_alpha   90.00
_cell.angle_beta   90.00
_cell.angle_gamma   90.00
#
_symmetry.space_group_name_H-M   'P 1'
#
loop_
_entity.id
_entity.type
_entity.pdbx_description
1 polymer ?
#
loop_
_entity_poly.entity_id
_entity_poly.type
_entity_poly.pdbx_seq_one_letter_code
_entity_poly.pdbx_strand_id
1 'polypeptide(L)'
;MKTRLVLATAISGVGEKKFLTDSVDYCAKHGKKVKVYNTADMMKDFADVIGEELPQENILNVDIKRRATLRAAVLRDVLAEIANAKDLDVAIVCLHAVFYWDKCFQAAYDRFLSNKRFKPDMYFTFIDDFRRIERCLNKRPQWGRQNLTYAEILSWQNVEVILTQGWAQNADKPFFVVPTSEKQSVSTLYKLLFCPEIEPIYIAMPISHFREEEKRRVIDNFIEKLDHYFAIFNPLAVEVVGAASVDDFQNAERMTINQHVKNRDLYWFVHQSKKLIAYWPGPIASPGMNTEIHEAFINGKDVWQIYLGKEASPFITSLHTTSKLFESEEEFFEFLDKKYPERKNLSW
;
A
#
# COMPACT_ATOMS: atom_id res chain seq x y z
N MET A 1 17.09 21.63 5.69
CA MET A 1 16.78 20.70 4.57
C MET A 1 15.51 21.16 3.87
N LYS A 2 15.35 20.88 2.58
CA LYS A 2 14.10 21.18 1.87
C LYS A 2 13.07 20.11 2.24
N THR A 3 11.88 20.52 2.64
CA THR A 3 10.75 19.59 2.89
C THR A 3 10.46 18.75 1.64
N ARG A 4 10.41 17.44 1.79
CA ARG A 4 9.98 16.55 0.70
C ARG A 4 8.47 16.54 0.59
N LEU A 5 7.98 16.69 -0.64
CA LEU A 5 6.56 16.63 -0.96
C LEU A 5 6.20 15.21 -1.41
N VAL A 6 5.23 14.61 -0.77
CA VAL A 6 4.71 13.29 -1.08
C VAL A 6 3.24 13.40 -1.49
N LEU A 7 2.89 12.79 -2.60
CA LEU A 7 1.49 12.64 -3.00
C LEU A 7 0.98 11.26 -2.60
N ALA A 8 -0.11 11.24 -1.86
CA ALA A 8 -0.78 10.01 -1.47
C ALA A 8 -2.22 9.98 -2.01
N THR A 9 -2.61 8.87 -2.59
CA THR A 9 -3.97 8.67 -3.06
C THR A 9 -4.60 7.45 -2.38
N ALA A 10 -5.92 7.45 -2.30
CA ALA A 10 -6.70 6.32 -1.80
C ALA A 10 -8.14 6.46 -2.26
N ILE A 11 -8.84 5.34 -2.45
CA ILE A 11 -10.29 5.39 -2.58
C ILE A 11 -10.96 5.61 -1.21
N SER A 12 -12.19 6.11 -1.20
CA SER A 12 -12.94 6.27 0.04
C SER A 12 -13.10 4.91 0.77
N GLY A 13 -12.95 4.92 2.08
CA GLY A 13 -13.15 3.73 2.91
C GLY A 13 -11.90 2.91 3.22
N VAL A 14 -10.76 3.24 2.64
CA VAL A 14 -9.46 2.55 2.87
C VAL A 14 -8.94 2.74 4.30
N GLY A 15 -9.40 3.76 5.03
CA GLY A 15 -8.92 4.01 6.41
C GLY A 15 -7.59 4.77 6.47
N GLU A 16 -7.21 5.43 5.40
CA GLU A 16 -5.95 6.16 5.24
C GLU A 16 -5.71 7.22 6.33
N LYS A 17 -6.78 7.86 6.84
CA LYS A 17 -6.64 8.88 7.89
C LYS A 17 -6.04 8.31 9.17
N LYS A 18 -6.58 7.17 9.64
CA LYS A 18 -6.05 6.51 10.84
C LYS A 18 -4.63 6.02 10.61
N PHE A 19 -4.39 5.35 9.49
CA PHE A 19 -3.06 4.86 9.12
C PHE A 19 -2.01 5.98 9.09
N LEU A 20 -2.35 7.13 8.51
CA LEU A 20 -1.45 8.27 8.44
C LEU A 20 -1.25 8.93 9.81
N THR A 21 -2.27 8.97 10.68
CA THR A 21 -2.11 9.43 12.08
C THR A 21 -1.11 8.54 12.81
N ASP A 22 -1.31 7.22 12.76
CA ASP A 22 -0.40 6.25 13.39
C ASP A 22 1.03 6.37 12.80
N SER A 23 1.14 6.65 11.49
CA SER A 23 2.43 6.86 10.81
C SER A 23 3.13 8.15 11.24
N VAL A 24 2.41 9.25 11.41
CA VAL A 24 2.96 10.51 11.92
C VAL A 24 3.50 10.33 13.34
N ASP A 25 2.74 9.66 14.21
CA ASP A 25 3.16 9.36 15.59
C ASP A 25 4.41 8.47 15.61
N TYR A 26 4.46 7.50 14.72
CA TYR A 26 5.63 6.63 14.56
C TYR A 26 6.85 7.42 14.08
N CYS A 27 6.70 8.26 13.06
CA CYS A 27 7.77 9.14 12.58
C CYS A 27 8.28 10.08 13.68
N ALA A 28 7.38 10.65 14.48
CA ALA A 28 7.73 11.54 15.58
C ALA A 28 8.57 10.83 16.66
N LYS A 29 8.25 9.58 16.99
CA LYS A 29 9.06 8.74 17.90
C LYS A 29 10.48 8.51 17.40
N HIS A 30 10.68 8.55 16.08
CA HIS A 30 11.99 8.43 15.43
C HIS A 30 12.60 9.80 15.07
N GLY A 31 12.15 10.90 15.68
CA GLY A 31 12.69 12.24 15.51
C GLY A 31 12.42 12.87 14.13
N LYS A 32 11.42 12.37 13.40
CA LYS A 32 11.03 12.88 12.08
C LYS A 32 9.74 13.68 12.16
N LYS A 33 9.72 14.83 11.50
CA LYS A 33 8.55 15.71 11.44
C LYS A 33 7.80 15.52 10.13
N VAL A 34 6.63 14.92 10.21
CA VAL A 34 5.72 14.65 9.08
C VAL A 34 4.42 15.41 9.29
N LYS A 35 3.95 16.10 8.26
CA LYS A 35 2.62 16.72 8.26
C LYS A 35 1.77 16.17 7.12
N VAL A 36 0.53 15.82 7.46
CA VAL A 36 -0.46 15.30 6.51
C VAL A 36 -1.46 16.40 6.18
N TYR A 37 -1.71 16.60 4.90
CA TYR A 37 -2.70 17.53 4.36
C TYR A 37 -3.80 16.72 3.66
N ASN A 38 -4.96 16.60 4.30
CA ASN A 38 -6.11 15.95 3.69
C ASN A 38 -6.91 16.97 2.88
N THR A 39 -6.81 16.92 1.56
CA THR A 39 -7.44 17.92 0.68
C THR A 39 -8.96 17.94 0.80
N ALA A 40 -9.60 16.80 1.10
CA ALA A 40 -11.06 16.74 1.24
C ALA A 40 -11.56 17.52 2.48
N ASP A 41 -10.86 17.37 3.62
CA ASP A 41 -11.19 18.10 4.84
C ASP A 41 -10.90 19.60 4.66
N MET A 42 -9.72 19.93 4.12
CA MET A 42 -9.34 21.31 3.87
C MET A 42 -10.26 22.03 2.87
N MET A 43 -10.83 21.32 1.89
CA MET A 43 -11.82 21.91 0.97
C MET A 43 -13.12 22.27 1.70
N LYS A 44 -13.53 21.50 2.71
CA LYS A 44 -14.69 21.82 3.54
C LYS A 44 -14.42 23.06 4.38
N ASP A 45 -13.30 23.05 5.11
CA ASP A 45 -12.89 24.18 5.94
C ASP A 45 -12.76 25.46 5.12
N PHE A 46 -12.21 25.38 3.91
CA PHE A 46 -12.08 26.52 3.01
C PHE A 46 -13.45 27.02 2.52
N ALA A 47 -14.37 26.11 2.18
CA ALA A 47 -15.72 26.47 1.77
C ALA A 47 -16.47 27.20 2.90
N ASP A 48 -16.37 26.71 4.12
CA ASP A 48 -16.95 27.33 5.32
C ASP A 48 -16.42 28.77 5.52
N VAL A 49 -15.11 28.96 5.35
CA VAL A 49 -14.46 30.28 5.49
C VAL A 49 -14.97 31.31 4.44
N ILE A 50 -15.23 30.85 3.23
CA ILE A 50 -15.74 31.74 2.15
C ILE A 50 -17.28 31.85 2.11
N GLY A 51 -17.98 31.24 3.09
CA GLY A 51 -19.42 31.24 3.19
C GLY A 51 -20.12 30.38 2.14
N GLU A 52 -19.44 29.41 1.57
CA GLU A 52 -20.01 28.43 0.63
C GLU A 52 -20.53 27.18 1.35
N GLU A 53 -21.83 26.97 1.28
CA GLU A 53 -22.42 25.69 1.74
C GLU A 53 -22.03 24.56 0.80
N LEU A 54 -21.20 23.64 1.29
CA LEU A 54 -20.99 22.36 0.63
C LEU A 54 -21.94 21.32 1.24
N PRO A 55 -22.58 20.48 0.42
CA PRO A 55 -23.36 19.35 0.94
C PRO A 55 -22.47 18.50 1.82
N GLN A 56 -22.73 18.47 3.14
CA GLN A 56 -21.87 17.80 4.14
C GLN A 56 -21.61 16.33 3.80
N GLU A 57 -22.56 15.69 3.13
CA GLU A 57 -22.50 14.28 2.81
C GLU A 57 -22.12 13.98 1.35
N ASN A 58 -22.02 14.99 0.48
CA ASN A 58 -21.99 14.69 -0.95
C ASN A 58 -21.25 15.74 -1.81
N ILE A 59 -19.98 15.97 -1.48
CA ILE A 59 -19.12 16.85 -2.30
C ILE A 59 -19.04 16.39 -3.78
N LEU A 60 -19.36 15.13 -4.07
CA LEU A 60 -19.33 14.58 -5.42
C LEU A 60 -20.51 15.06 -6.28
N ASN A 61 -21.61 15.53 -5.67
CA ASN A 61 -22.71 16.18 -6.37
C ASN A 61 -22.48 17.67 -6.64
N VAL A 62 -21.40 18.25 -6.12
CA VAL A 62 -20.99 19.61 -6.46
C VAL A 62 -20.44 19.64 -7.88
N ASP A 63 -20.73 20.70 -8.60
CA ASP A 63 -20.20 20.91 -9.95
C ASP A 63 -18.69 20.66 -10.05
N ILE A 64 -18.28 19.99 -11.10
CA ILE A 64 -16.88 19.54 -11.28
C ILE A 64 -15.91 20.73 -11.30
N LYS A 65 -16.29 21.85 -11.93
CA LYS A 65 -15.44 23.04 -12.01
C LYS A 65 -15.30 23.70 -10.64
N ARG A 66 -16.40 23.77 -9.87
CA ARG A 66 -16.40 24.29 -8.51
C ARG A 66 -15.52 23.46 -7.59
N ARG A 67 -15.62 22.13 -7.64
CA ARG A 67 -14.71 21.21 -6.91
C ARG A 67 -13.24 21.41 -7.28
N ALA A 68 -12.95 21.53 -8.58
CA ALA A 68 -11.59 21.76 -9.07
C ALA A 68 -11.05 23.12 -8.59
N THR A 69 -11.87 24.16 -8.54
CA THR A 69 -11.48 25.49 -8.04
C THR A 69 -11.16 25.45 -6.55
N LEU A 70 -12.02 24.85 -5.74
CA LEU A 70 -11.79 24.69 -4.29
C LEU A 70 -10.51 23.92 -4.03
N ARG A 71 -10.31 22.78 -4.71
CA ARG A 71 -9.10 21.98 -4.57
C ARG A 71 -7.85 22.76 -4.98
N ALA A 72 -7.89 23.51 -6.07
CA ALA A 72 -6.79 24.32 -6.52
C ALA A 72 -6.41 25.41 -5.50
N ALA A 73 -7.40 26.03 -4.86
CA ALA A 73 -7.17 27.01 -3.79
C ALA A 73 -6.49 26.37 -2.59
N VAL A 74 -7.03 25.25 -2.10
CA VAL A 74 -6.44 24.49 -0.99
C VAL A 74 -5.01 24.04 -1.29
N LEU A 75 -4.78 23.46 -2.46
CA LEU A 75 -3.43 22.99 -2.82
C LEU A 75 -2.43 24.13 -2.97
N ARG A 76 -2.86 25.32 -3.43
CA ARG A 76 -2.03 26.54 -3.45
C ARG A 76 -1.60 26.93 -2.05
N ASP A 77 -2.53 26.91 -1.10
CA ASP A 77 -2.27 27.29 0.29
C ASP A 77 -1.37 26.26 0.99
N VAL A 78 -1.60 24.97 0.74
CA VAL A 78 -0.70 23.88 1.18
C VAL A 78 0.73 24.08 0.66
N LEU A 79 0.90 24.39 -0.62
CA LEU A 79 2.24 24.63 -1.19
C LEU A 79 2.90 25.87 -0.60
N ALA A 80 2.14 26.92 -0.31
CA ALA A 80 2.66 28.12 0.34
C ALA A 80 3.13 27.80 1.78
N GLU A 81 2.34 27.02 2.52
CA GLU A 81 2.71 26.58 3.87
C GLU A 81 3.97 25.70 3.85
N ILE A 82 4.04 24.70 2.95
CA ILE A 82 5.21 23.84 2.80
C ILE A 82 6.47 24.63 2.47
N ALA A 83 6.36 25.64 1.57
CA ALA A 83 7.47 26.49 1.19
C ALA A 83 8.02 27.34 2.35
N ASN A 84 7.16 27.67 3.33
CA ASN A 84 7.52 28.46 4.51
C ASN A 84 7.87 27.59 5.74
N ALA A 85 7.67 26.28 5.66
CA ALA A 85 7.97 25.35 6.77
C ALA A 85 9.50 25.21 6.94
N LYS A 86 10.02 25.60 8.12
CA LYS A 86 11.45 25.52 8.42
C LYS A 86 11.89 24.16 8.97
N ASP A 87 10.99 23.45 9.63
CA ASP A 87 11.29 22.27 10.43
C ASP A 87 10.40 21.06 10.04
N LEU A 88 10.04 20.94 8.79
CA LEU A 88 9.24 19.84 8.28
C LEU A 88 10.09 18.96 7.36
N ASP A 89 10.19 17.66 7.68
CA ASP A 89 10.95 16.72 6.87
C ASP A 89 10.13 16.26 5.64
N VAL A 90 8.86 15.91 5.87
CA VAL A 90 7.95 15.39 4.85
C VAL A 90 6.56 16.01 4.98
N ALA A 91 6.02 16.46 3.86
CA ALA A 91 4.64 16.88 3.69
C ALA A 91 3.90 15.83 2.83
N ILE A 92 2.89 15.18 3.38
CA ILE A 92 2.06 14.21 2.66
C ILE A 92 0.75 14.88 2.27
N VAL A 93 0.50 15.03 0.99
CA VAL A 93 -0.75 15.58 0.45
C VAL A 93 -1.63 14.43 0.01
N CYS A 94 -2.77 14.27 0.67
CA CYS A 94 -3.74 13.20 0.39
C CYS A 94 -4.88 13.71 -0.48
N LEU A 95 -5.14 12.98 -1.56
CA LEU A 95 -6.26 13.26 -2.47
C LEU A 95 -6.73 11.97 -3.15
N HIS A 96 -7.79 12.06 -3.96
CA HIS A 96 -8.19 10.97 -4.86
C HIS A 96 -7.61 11.19 -6.26
N ALA A 97 -7.20 10.10 -6.92
CA ALA A 97 -6.89 10.11 -8.35
C ALA A 97 -8.17 10.02 -9.18
N VAL A 98 -9.15 9.24 -8.69
CA VAL A 98 -10.42 9.04 -9.35
C VAL A 98 -11.55 8.88 -8.33
N PHE A 99 -12.73 9.37 -8.67
CA PHE A 99 -13.96 9.06 -7.95
C PHE A 99 -14.75 8.00 -8.71
N TYR A 100 -15.44 7.14 -7.98
CA TYR A 100 -16.47 6.25 -8.54
C TYR A 100 -17.81 6.63 -7.92
N TRP A 101 -18.67 7.27 -8.74
CA TRP A 101 -19.93 7.83 -8.29
C TRP A 101 -21.01 7.60 -9.34
N ASP A 102 -22.20 7.20 -8.89
CA ASP A 102 -23.32 6.82 -9.77
C ASP A 102 -22.90 5.83 -10.87
N LYS A 103 -22.11 4.81 -10.46
CA LYS A 103 -21.57 3.76 -11.33
C LYS A 103 -20.66 4.27 -12.45
N CYS A 104 -20.13 5.49 -12.31
CA CYS A 104 -19.22 6.09 -13.29
C CYS A 104 -17.91 6.56 -12.65
N PHE A 105 -16.80 6.34 -13.34
CA PHE A 105 -15.52 6.92 -12.97
C PHE A 105 -15.46 8.40 -13.36
N GLN A 106 -15.04 9.22 -12.41
CA GLN A 106 -14.83 10.65 -12.61
C GLN A 106 -13.39 11.01 -12.23
N ALA A 107 -12.62 11.50 -13.19
CA ALA A 107 -11.25 11.90 -12.92
C ALA A 107 -11.20 12.98 -11.85
N ALA A 108 -10.33 12.78 -10.85
CA ALA A 108 -10.03 13.79 -9.85
C ALA A 108 -8.82 14.65 -10.24
N TYR A 109 -8.27 14.42 -11.42
CA TYR A 109 -7.18 15.18 -12.00
C TYR A 109 -7.65 16.58 -12.42
N ASP A 110 -6.86 17.59 -12.10
CA ASP A 110 -7.08 18.96 -12.55
C ASP A 110 -5.77 19.62 -13.00
N ARG A 111 -5.90 20.86 -13.53
CA ARG A 111 -4.75 21.63 -14.00
C ARG A 111 -3.71 21.93 -12.94
N PHE A 112 -4.09 21.87 -11.66
CA PHE A 112 -3.15 22.13 -10.56
C PHE A 112 -2.12 21.01 -10.42
N LEU A 113 -2.55 19.76 -10.56
CA LEU A 113 -1.64 18.59 -10.49
C LEU A 113 -0.62 18.56 -11.64
N SER A 114 -0.95 19.16 -12.78
CA SER A 114 -0.01 19.39 -13.89
C SER A 114 0.82 20.68 -13.76
N ASN A 115 0.63 21.46 -12.69
CA ASN A 115 1.36 22.70 -12.47
C ASN A 115 2.82 22.41 -12.14
N LYS A 116 3.73 23.18 -12.78
CA LYS A 116 5.19 23.10 -12.54
C LYS A 116 5.60 23.33 -11.09
N ARG A 117 4.73 23.89 -10.24
CA ARG A 117 4.97 24.11 -8.80
C ARG A 117 4.62 22.89 -7.94
N PHE A 118 3.67 22.04 -8.38
CA PHE A 118 3.31 20.81 -7.69
C PHE A 118 4.19 19.67 -8.19
N LYS A 119 5.28 19.41 -7.49
CA LYS A 119 6.28 18.41 -7.87
C LYS A 119 6.54 17.46 -6.72
N PRO A 120 5.71 16.43 -6.55
CA PRO A 120 5.98 15.40 -5.55
C PRO A 120 7.31 14.70 -5.80
N ASP A 121 8.01 14.40 -4.72
CA ASP A 121 9.25 13.63 -4.73
C ASP A 121 8.99 12.13 -4.70
N MET A 122 7.78 11.72 -4.28
CA MET A 122 7.36 10.32 -4.15
C MET A 122 5.83 10.24 -4.20
N TYR A 123 5.31 9.10 -4.67
CA TYR A 123 3.88 8.84 -4.81
C TYR A 123 3.50 7.55 -4.10
N PHE A 124 2.35 7.56 -3.42
CA PHE A 124 1.74 6.40 -2.80
C PHE A 124 0.29 6.23 -3.24
N THR A 125 -0.15 4.98 -3.35
CA THR A 125 -1.58 4.66 -3.29
C THR A 125 -1.81 3.74 -2.10
N PHE A 126 -2.69 4.16 -1.20
CA PHE A 126 -3.10 3.34 -0.08
C PHE A 126 -4.26 2.43 -0.48
N ILE A 127 -4.16 1.17 -0.07
CA ILE A 127 -5.16 0.15 -0.34
C ILE A 127 -5.58 -0.58 0.94
N ASP A 128 -6.74 -1.21 0.90
CA ASP A 128 -7.20 -2.11 1.96
C ASP A 128 -8.03 -3.26 1.37
N ASP A 129 -8.37 -4.23 2.20
CA ASP A 129 -9.28 -5.32 1.85
C ASP A 129 -10.66 -4.77 1.46
N PHE A 130 -11.19 -5.26 0.35
CA PHE A 130 -12.46 -4.79 -0.22
C PHE A 130 -13.65 -4.94 0.75
N ARG A 131 -13.64 -5.93 1.64
CA ARG A 131 -14.70 -6.14 2.64
C ARG A 131 -14.61 -5.11 3.77
N ARG A 132 -13.38 -4.68 4.13
CA ARG A 132 -13.20 -3.59 5.08
C ARG A 132 -13.64 -2.27 4.48
N ILE A 133 -13.29 -2.03 3.23
CA ILE A 133 -13.71 -0.85 2.47
C ILE A 133 -15.23 -0.80 2.38
N GLU A 134 -15.89 -1.88 1.94
CA GLU A 134 -17.34 -1.95 1.86
C GLU A 134 -17.99 -1.63 3.21
N ARG A 135 -17.54 -2.26 4.30
CA ARG A 135 -18.05 -1.98 5.65
C ARG A 135 -17.88 -0.52 6.05
N CYS A 136 -16.77 0.12 5.67
CA CYS A 136 -16.54 1.53 5.94
C CYS A 136 -17.44 2.44 5.09
N LEU A 137 -17.65 2.11 3.83
CA LEU A 137 -18.53 2.84 2.93
C LEU A 137 -19.98 2.75 3.38
N ASN A 138 -20.46 1.56 3.72
CA ASN A 138 -21.86 1.34 4.13
C ASN A 138 -22.24 2.03 5.45
N LYS A 139 -21.26 2.42 6.29
CA LYS A 139 -21.52 3.26 7.48
C LYS A 139 -21.86 4.73 7.13
N ARG A 140 -21.62 5.15 5.89
CA ARG A 140 -21.85 6.52 5.42
C ARG A 140 -23.07 6.52 4.50
N PRO A 141 -24.17 7.22 4.82
CA PRO A 141 -25.44 7.13 4.06
C PRO A 141 -25.28 7.39 2.55
N GLN A 142 -24.42 8.32 2.17
CA GLN A 142 -24.14 8.64 0.77
C GLN A 142 -23.55 7.47 -0.01
N TRP A 143 -22.63 6.72 0.61
CA TRP A 143 -21.98 5.58 -0.01
C TRP A 143 -22.84 4.32 0.06
N GLY A 144 -23.56 4.10 1.17
CA GLY A 144 -24.49 2.97 1.30
C GLY A 144 -25.55 2.97 0.20
N ARG A 145 -26.04 4.17 -0.24
CA ARG A 145 -26.99 4.29 -1.35
C ARG A 145 -26.41 3.90 -2.71
N GLN A 146 -25.08 3.92 -2.87
CA GLN A 146 -24.42 3.51 -4.11
C GLN A 146 -24.44 1.99 -4.32
N ASN A 147 -24.61 1.22 -3.25
CA ASN A 147 -24.67 -0.25 -3.26
C ASN A 147 -23.56 -0.84 -4.14
N LEU A 148 -22.31 -0.54 -3.76
CA LEU A 148 -21.13 -0.97 -4.52
C LEU A 148 -20.87 -2.46 -4.29
N THR A 149 -20.71 -3.21 -5.37
CA THR A 149 -20.25 -4.59 -5.33
C THR A 149 -18.75 -4.67 -5.03
N TYR A 150 -18.27 -5.82 -4.60
CA TYR A 150 -16.83 -6.05 -4.38
C TYR A 150 -16.01 -5.86 -5.66
N ALA A 151 -16.54 -6.30 -6.80
CA ALA A 151 -15.91 -6.09 -8.10
C ALA A 151 -15.75 -4.61 -8.45
N GLU A 152 -16.76 -3.78 -8.14
CA GLU A 152 -16.71 -2.34 -8.35
C GLU A 152 -15.68 -1.67 -7.41
N ILE A 153 -15.63 -2.07 -6.13
CA ILE A 153 -14.63 -1.58 -5.18
C ILE A 153 -13.20 -1.92 -5.64
N LEU A 154 -12.98 -3.17 -6.04
CA LEU A 154 -11.68 -3.62 -6.55
C LEU A 154 -11.30 -2.90 -7.85
N SER A 155 -12.26 -2.71 -8.75
CA SER A 155 -12.05 -1.93 -9.98
C SER A 155 -11.68 -0.49 -9.67
N TRP A 156 -12.34 0.12 -8.67
CA TRP A 156 -12.02 1.47 -8.23
C TRP A 156 -10.61 1.57 -7.65
N GLN A 157 -10.19 0.62 -6.78
CA GLN A 157 -8.80 0.58 -6.32
C GLN A 157 -7.80 0.43 -7.47
N ASN A 158 -8.08 -0.42 -8.45
CA ASN A 158 -7.21 -0.58 -9.62
C ASN A 158 -7.03 0.72 -10.40
N VAL A 159 -8.12 1.42 -10.67
CA VAL A 159 -8.05 2.68 -11.44
C VAL A 159 -7.30 3.77 -10.63
N GLU A 160 -7.50 3.82 -9.31
CA GLU A 160 -6.75 4.72 -8.42
C GLU A 160 -5.24 4.45 -8.49
N VAL A 161 -4.83 3.17 -8.39
CA VAL A 161 -3.43 2.75 -8.50
C VAL A 161 -2.83 3.10 -9.85
N ILE A 162 -3.49 2.75 -10.96
CA ILE A 162 -2.99 2.96 -12.32
C ILE A 162 -2.80 4.46 -12.61
N LEU A 163 -3.76 5.31 -12.20
CA LEU A 163 -3.66 6.74 -12.43
C LEU A 163 -2.53 7.37 -11.63
N THR A 164 -2.38 7.01 -10.35
CA THR A 164 -1.30 7.51 -9.49
C THR A 164 0.06 7.04 -9.99
N GLN A 165 0.17 5.77 -10.39
CA GLN A 165 1.38 5.22 -11.01
C GLN A 165 1.74 5.97 -12.29
N GLY A 166 0.75 6.27 -13.14
CA GLY A 166 0.95 7.06 -14.36
C GLY A 166 1.48 8.47 -14.06
N TRP A 167 1.01 9.11 -13.00
CA TRP A 167 1.54 10.42 -12.57
C TRP A 167 3.00 10.32 -12.11
N ALA A 168 3.31 9.28 -11.33
CA ALA A 168 4.67 9.05 -10.84
C ALA A 168 5.64 8.76 -11.99
N GLN A 169 5.25 7.91 -12.93
CA GLN A 169 6.03 7.60 -14.14
C GLN A 169 6.27 8.84 -15.00
N ASN A 170 5.23 9.65 -15.23
CA ASN A 170 5.38 10.91 -15.99
C ASN A 170 6.28 11.94 -15.29
N ALA A 171 6.37 11.87 -13.95
CA ALA A 171 7.26 12.73 -13.16
C ALA A 171 8.66 12.13 -12.94
N ASP A 172 8.91 10.89 -13.38
CA ASP A 172 10.12 10.12 -13.09
C ASP A 172 10.41 10.04 -11.57
N LYS A 173 9.39 9.60 -10.80
CA LYS A 173 9.44 9.51 -9.35
C LYS A 173 9.02 8.14 -8.84
N PRO A 174 9.53 7.74 -7.65
CA PRO A 174 9.12 6.48 -7.01
C PRO A 174 7.62 6.43 -6.74
N PHE A 175 7.05 5.25 -6.93
CA PHE A 175 5.66 4.94 -6.64
C PHE A 175 5.56 3.63 -5.85
N PHE A 176 4.70 3.63 -4.84
CA PHE A 176 4.42 2.43 -4.04
C PHE A 176 2.94 2.30 -3.72
N VAL A 177 2.46 1.07 -3.74
CA VAL A 177 1.15 0.67 -3.23
C VAL A 177 1.35 0.14 -1.81
N VAL A 178 0.70 0.76 -0.83
CA VAL A 178 0.89 0.44 0.60
C VAL A 178 -0.45 0.06 1.23
N PRO A 179 -0.57 -1.13 1.83
CA PRO A 179 -1.74 -1.51 2.60
C PRO A 179 -1.82 -0.72 3.91
N THR A 180 -3.05 -0.41 4.38
CA THR A 180 -3.26 0.42 5.58
C THR A 180 -3.61 -0.36 6.85
N SER A 181 -3.83 -1.66 6.75
CA SER A 181 -4.50 -2.42 7.80
C SER A 181 -3.60 -3.06 8.83
N GLU A 182 -2.28 -3.08 8.65
CA GLU A 182 -1.34 -3.72 9.58
C GLU A 182 -0.33 -2.75 10.19
N LYS A 183 0.11 -3.06 11.42
CA LYS A 183 1.14 -2.29 12.13
C LYS A 183 2.45 -2.19 11.34
N GLN A 184 2.83 -3.25 10.64
CA GLN A 184 4.03 -3.27 9.80
C GLN A 184 3.99 -2.30 8.64
N SER A 185 2.79 -1.99 8.12
CA SER A 185 2.64 -0.99 7.06
C SER A 185 3.13 0.39 7.50
N VAL A 186 3.03 0.72 8.80
CA VAL A 186 3.54 1.96 9.39
C VAL A 186 5.08 2.00 9.36
N SER A 187 5.74 0.93 9.81
CA SER A 187 7.19 0.76 9.72
C SER A 187 7.67 0.79 8.26
N THR A 188 6.96 0.09 7.38
CA THR A 188 7.25 0.08 5.94
C THR A 188 7.18 1.49 5.34
N LEU A 189 6.13 2.26 5.64
CA LEU A 189 6.00 3.64 5.17
C LEU A 189 7.15 4.52 5.69
N TYR A 190 7.51 4.40 6.98
CA TYR A 190 8.65 5.11 7.54
C TYR A 190 9.96 4.81 6.80
N LYS A 191 10.24 3.52 6.55
CA LYS A 191 11.45 3.10 5.83
C LYS A 191 11.48 3.62 4.40
N LEU A 192 10.37 3.54 3.67
CA LEU A 192 10.26 4.11 2.32
C LEU A 192 10.48 5.63 2.31
N LEU A 193 10.02 6.32 3.35
CA LEU A 193 10.18 7.77 3.47
C LEU A 193 11.60 8.19 3.89
N PHE A 194 12.24 7.48 4.82
CA PHE A 194 13.41 8.00 5.51
C PHE A 194 14.67 7.15 5.40
N CYS A 195 14.55 5.90 4.95
CA CYS A 195 15.64 4.94 4.92
C CYS A 195 15.85 4.36 3.50
N PRO A 196 16.35 5.18 2.55
CA PRO A 196 16.50 4.75 1.15
C PRO A 196 17.46 3.56 0.97
N GLU A 197 18.30 3.30 1.96
CA GLU A 197 19.21 2.15 2.03
C GLU A 197 18.46 0.85 2.40
N ILE A 198 17.25 0.95 2.98
CA ILE A 198 16.44 -0.21 3.34
C ILE A 198 15.61 -0.63 2.13
N GLU A 199 15.90 -1.82 1.63
CA GLU A 199 15.26 -2.30 0.41
C GLU A 199 13.80 -2.74 0.67
N PRO A 200 12.88 -2.39 -0.23
CA PRO A 200 11.54 -2.95 -0.22
C PRO A 200 11.56 -4.41 -0.70
N ILE A 201 10.88 -5.29 0.05
CA ILE A 201 10.75 -6.69 -0.29
C ILE A 201 9.28 -7.12 -0.32
N TYR A 202 9.01 -8.14 -1.11
CA TYR A 202 7.77 -8.92 -1.04
C TYR A 202 8.03 -10.23 -0.30
N ILE A 203 7.13 -10.59 0.60
CA ILE A 203 7.18 -11.87 1.28
C ILE A 203 6.13 -12.82 0.70
N ALA A 204 6.60 -13.90 0.07
CA ALA A 204 5.75 -14.95 -0.45
C ALA A 204 5.58 -16.06 0.59
N MET A 205 4.35 -16.48 0.86
CA MET A 205 4.04 -17.53 1.83
C MET A 205 2.76 -18.28 1.47
N PRO A 206 2.56 -19.54 1.90
CA PRO A 206 1.37 -20.32 1.57
C PRO A 206 0.16 -19.93 2.44
N ILE A 207 -0.36 -18.73 2.26
CA ILE A 207 -1.38 -18.05 3.11
C ILE A 207 -2.59 -18.94 3.38
N SER A 208 -3.09 -19.66 2.38
CA SER A 208 -4.29 -20.50 2.50
C SER A 208 -4.16 -21.61 3.53
N HIS A 209 -2.94 -21.99 3.89
CA HIS A 209 -2.64 -23.06 4.86
C HIS A 209 -2.45 -22.56 6.30
N PHE A 210 -2.42 -21.22 6.51
CA PHE A 210 -2.16 -20.59 7.79
C PHE A 210 -3.39 -19.86 8.35
N ARG A 211 -4.55 -20.47 8.22
CA ARG A 211 -5.81 -19.90 8.75
C ARG A 211 -5.95 -20.07 10.27
N GLU A 212 -5.29 -21.07 10.84
CA GLU A 212 -5.28 -21.33 12.28
C GLU A 212 -4.37 -20.33 13.00
N GLU A 213 -4.81 -19.82 14.15
CA GLU A 213 -4.11 -18.78 14.89
C GLU A 213 -2.69 -19.17 15.30
N GLU A 214 -2.47 -20.43 15.69
CA GLU A 214 -1.13 -20.91 16.06
C GLU A 214 -0.15 -20.89 14.89
N LYS A 215 -0.60 -21.32 13.73
CA LYS A 215 0.22 -21.30 12.51
C LYS A 215 0.49 -19.86 12.05
N ARG A 216 -0.46 -18.96 12.24
CA ARG A 216 -0.30 -17.55 11.91
C ARG A 216 0.78 -16.91 12.77
N ARG A 217 0.87 -17.22 14.06
CA ARG A 217 1.92 -16.70 14.96
C ARG A 217 3.34 -17.00 14.48
N VAL A 218 3.56 -18.16 13.87
CA VAL A 218 4.89 -18.52 13.29
C VAL A 218 5.25 -17.51 12.20
N ILE A 219 4.31 -17.22 11.31
CA ILE A 219 4.51 -16.26 10.22
C ILE A 219 4.70 -14.84 10.78
N ASP A 220 3.85 -14.42 11.71
CA ASP A 220 3.92 -13.10 12.30
C ASP A 220 5.27 -12.86 12.99
N ASN A 221 5.80 -13.85 13.73
CA ASN A 221 7.13 -13.80 14.34
C ASN A 221 8.26 -13.73 13.30
N PHE A 222 8.15 -14.47 12.21
CA PHE A 222 9.12 -14.41 11.12
C PHE A 222 9.14 -13.03 10.48
N ILE A 223 7.96 -12.47 10.20
CA ILE A 223 7.80 -11.14 9.60
C ILE A 223 8.34 -10.06 10.56
N GLU A 224 8.06 -10.15 11.87
CA GLU A 224 8.56 -9.22 12.87
C GLU A 224 10.08 -9.18 12.91
N LYS A 225 10.75 -10.32 12.90
CA LYS A 225 12.20 -10.40 12.79
C LYS A 225 12.72 -9.80 11.47
N LEU A 226 12.02 -10.07 10.38
CA LEU A 226 12.40 -9.59 9.05
C LEU A 226 12.25 -8.08 8.91
N ASP A 227 11.32 -7.46 9.66
CA ASP A 227 11.10 -6.01 9.68
C ASP A 227 12.33 -5.21 10.14
N HIS A 228 13.25 -5.81 10.90
CA HIS A 228 14.53 -5.17 11.23
C HIS A 228 15.41 -4.91 10.00
N TYR A 229 15.27 -5.72 8.96
CA TYR A 229 16.16 -5.68 7.79
C TYR A 229 15.58 -4.98 6.57
N PHE A 230 14.25 -4.99 6.40
CA PHE A 230 13.59 -4.60 5.15
C PHE A 230 12.34 -3.78 5.33
N ALA A 231 11.96 -3.06 4.28
CA ALA A 231 10.60 -2.51 4.13
C ALA A 231 9.71 -3.60 3.51
N ILE A 232 8.75 -4.11 4.28
CA ILE A 232 8.03 -5.34 3.93
C ILE A 232 6.69 -5.06 3.27
N PHE A 233 6.45 -5.63 2.09
CA PHE A 233 5.12 -5.78 1.51
C PHE A 233 4.58 -7.18 1.81
N ASN A 234 3.59 -7.21 2.71
CA ASN A 234 2.99 -8.44 3.20
C ASN A 234 1.58 -8.60 2.58
N PRO A 235 1.32 -9.67 1.80
CA PRO A 235 0.00 -9.90 1.21
C PRO A 235 -1.10 -10.09 2.26
N LEU A 236 -0.77 -10.59 3.47
CA LEU A 236 -1.73 -10.73 4.57
C LEU A 236 -2.33 -9.40 5.02
N ALA A 237 -1.67 -8.27 4.76
CA ALA A 237 -2.16 -6.95 5.10
C ALA A 237 -3.47 -6.56 4.37
N VAL A 238 -3.74 -7.17 3.23
CA VAL A 238 -4.92 -6.90 2.38
C VAL A 238 -5.81 -8.13 2.19
N GLU A 239 -5.56 -9.22 2.93
CA GLU A 239 -6.41 -10.41 2.92
C GLU A 239 -7.16 -10.56 4.24
N VAL A 240 -8.48 -10.62 4.17
CA VAL A 240 -9.27 -11.11 5.30
C VAL A 240 -9.10 -12.62 5.36
N VAL A 241 -8.49 -13.11 6.43
CA VAL A 241 -8.39 -14.55 6.71
C VAL A 241 -9.79 -15.16 6.64
N GLY A 242 -9.98 -16.14 5.78
CA GLY A 242 -11.29 -16.74 5.49
C GLY A 242 -11.91 -16.30 4.16
N ALA A 243 -11.28 -15.38 3.41
CA ALA A 243 -11.77 -14.95 2.09
C ALA A 243 -11.81 -16.07 1.04
N ALA A 244 -11.10 -17.17 1.26
CA ALA A 244 -11.08 -18.29 0.33
C ALA A 244 -12.24 -19.27 0.47
N SER A 245 -13.13 -19.11 1.46
CA SER A 245 -14.46 -19.74 1.41
C SER A 245 -15.41 -18.86 0.60
N VAL A 246 -15.05 -18.66 -0.67
CA VAL A 246 -15.81 -17.85 -1.63
C VAL A 246 -16.99 -18.69 -2.19
N ASP A 247 -17.47 -19.65 -1.43
CA ASP A 247 -18.61 -20.47 -1.82
C ASP A 247 -19.92 -19.68 -1.86
N ASP A 248 -19.91 -18.49 -1.22
CA ASP A 248 -21.07 -17.59 -1.16
C ASP A 248 -21.21 -16.63 -2.36
N PHE A 249 -20.21 -16.56 -3.26
CA PHE A 249 -20.25 -15.63 -4.40
C PHE A 249 -20.71 -16.31 -5.69
N GLN A 250 -21.43 -15.57 -6.52
CA GLN A 250 -21.70 -16.00 -7.89
C GLN A 250 -20.39 -16.20 -8.64
N ASN A 251 -20.31 -17.21 -9.52
CA ASN A 251 -19.08 -17.59 -10.21
C ASN A 251 -18.37 -16.43 -10.91
N ALA A 252 -19.11 -15.49 -11.51
CA ALA A 252 -18.52 -14.34 -12.20
C ALA A 252 -17.83 -13.35 -11.24
N GLU A 253 -18.43 -13.08 -10.08
CA GLU A 253 -17.86 -12.20 -9.07
C GLU A 253 -16.60 -12.82 -8.43
N ARG A 254 -16.66 -14.13 -8.14
CA ARG A 254 -15.51 -14.91 -7.66
C ARG A 254 -14.32 -14.85 -8.61
N MET A 255 -14.55 -15.01 -9.91
CA MET A 255 -13.50 -14.90 -10.92
C MET A 255 -12.86 -13.50 -10.93
N THR A 256 -13.67 -12.46 -10.85
CA THR A 256 -13.19 -11.07 -10.78
C THR A 256 -12.34 -10.84 -9.54
N ILE A 257 -12.79 -11.25 -8.36
CA ILE A 257 -12.05 -11.12 -7.10
C ILE A 257 -10.70 -11.84 -7.19
N ASN A 258 -10.70 -13.11 -7.63
CA ASN A 258 -9.47 -13.89 -7.76
C ASN A 258 -8.47 -13.26 -8.75
N GLN A 259 -8.96 -12.69 -9.86
CA GLN A 259 -8.13 -12.00 -10.82
C GLN A 259 -7.49 -10.73 -10.22
N HIS A 260 -8.25 -9.96 -9.44
CA HIS A 260 -7.74 -8.77 -8.75
C HIS A 260 -6.69 -9.12 -7.68
N VAL A 261 -6.94 -10.16 -6.88
CA VAL A 261 -5.98 -10.64 -5.86
C VAL A 261 -4.66 -11.04 -6.54
N LYS A 262 -4.73 -11.88 -7.58
CA LYS A 262 -3.54 -12.27 -8.33
C LYS A 262 -2.79 -11.05 -8.91
N ASN A 263 -3.51 -10.13 -9.54
CA ASN A 263 -2.89 -8.96 -10.15
C ASN A 263 -2.23 -8.05 -9.12
N ARG A 264 -2.86 -7.85 -7.95
CA ARG A 264 -2.29 -7.09 -6.84
C ARG A 264 -0.95 -7.68 -6.40
N ASP A 265 -0.91 -8.99 -6.14
CA ASP A 265 0.29 -9.64 -5.62
C ASP A 265 1.42 -9.62 -6.65
N LEU A 266 1.15 -9.98 -7.90
CA LEU A 266 2.15 -10.01 -8.96
C LEU A 266 2.56 -8.60 -9.42
N TYR A 267 1.60 -7.77 -9.84
CA TYR A 267 1.91 -6.51 -10.54
C TYR A 267 2.09 -5.30 -9.62
N TRP A 268 1.62 -5.36 -8.36
CA TRP A 268 1.90 -4.30 -7.43
C TRP A 268 3.00 -4.70 -6.47
N PHE A 269 2.79 -5.73 -5.64
CA PHE A 269 3.72 -6.04 -4.57
C PHE A 269 5.03 -6.65 -5.07
N VAL A 270 5.00 -7.66 -5.94
CA VAL A 270 6.23 -8.25 -6.48
C VAL A 270 6.99 -7.23 -7.32
N HIS A 271 6.31 -6.49 -8.22
CA HIS A 271 7.01 -5.57 -9.12
C HIS A 271 7.62 -4.35 -8.41
N GLN A 272 6.99 -3.81 -7.37
CA GLN A 272 7.54 -2.67 -6.61
C GLN A 272 8.68 -3.08 -5.67
N SER A 273 8.87 -4.37 -5.39
CA SER A 273 9.89 -4.89 -4.49
C SER A 273 11.23 -5.07 -5.21
N LYS A 274 12.33 -4.93 -4.46
CA LYS A 274 13.69 -5.25 -4.95
C LYS A 274 13.99 -6.73 -4.87
N LYS A 275 13.44 -7.39 -3.85
CA LYS A 275 13.64 -8.81 -3.56
C LYS A 275 12.31 -9.49 -3.26
N LEU A 276 12.28 -10.79 -3.48
CA LEU A 276 11.25 -11.68 -2.97
C LEU A 276 11.88 -12.66 -1.97
N ILE A 277 11.27 -12.75 -0.79
CA ILE A 277 11.62 -13.76 0.21
C ILE A 277 10.48 -14.74 0.30
N ALA A 278 10.73 -15.99 -0.10
CA ALA A 278 9.77 -17.07 -0.04
C ALA A 278 9.98 -17.89 1.24
N TYR A 279 8.97 -17.92 2.10
CA TYR A 279 9.01 -18.66 3.35
C TYR A 279 8.07 -19.87 3.28
N TRP A 280 8.68 -21.06 3.29
CA TRP A 280 8.03 -22.36 3.28
C TRP A 280 8.16 -23.02 4.67
N PRO A 281 7.20 -22.88 5.55
CA PRO A 281 7.28 -23.45 6.90
C PRO A 281 7.07 -24.98 6.93
N GLY A 282 7.06 -25.62 5.79
CA GLY A 282 6.93 -27.05 5.61
C GLY A 282 6.71 -27.46 4.16
N PRO A 283 6.55 -28.75 3.85
CA PRO A 283 6.35 -29.28 2.50
C PRO A 283 4.91 -29.04 2.02
N ILE A 284 4.56 -27.78 1.82
CA ILE A 284 3.20 -27.34 1.46
C ILE A 284 3.18 -26.96 -0.02
N ALA A 285 2.28 -27.56 -0.79
CA ALA A 285 2.08 -27.16 -2.19
C ALA A 285 1.34 -25.80 -2.25
N SER A 286 1.96 -24.80 -2.85
CA SER A 286 1.38 -23.47 -3.03
C SER A 286 1.58 -22.97 -4.47
N PRO A 287 0.60 -23.17 -5.36
CA PRO A 287 0.68 -22.68 -6.73
C PRO A 287 0.84 -21.16 -6.80
N GLY A 288 0.23 -20.42 -5.87
CA GLY A 288 0.36 -18.96 -5.77
C GLY A 288 1.81 -18.55 -5.53
N MET A 289 2.46 -19.10 -4.50
CA MET A 289 3.88 -18.83 -4.23
C MET A 289 4.79 -19.17 -5.40
N ASN A 290 4.58 -20.31 -6.05
CA ASN A 290 5.38 -20.69 -7.21
C ASN A 290 5.25 -19.66 -8.34
N THR A 291 4.05 -19.12 -8.55
CA THR A 291 3.82 -18.07 -9.54
C THR A 291 4.51 -16.76 -9.16
N GLU A 292 4.44 -16.36 -7.90
CA GLU A 292 5.09 -15.16 -7.36
C GLU A 292 6.63 -15.26 -7.45
N ILE A 293 7.18 -16.40 -7.07
CA ILE A 293 8.62 -16.71 -7.16
C ILE A 293 9.08 -16.64 -8.63
N HIS A 294 8.35 -17.30 -9.51
CA HIS A 294 8.65 -17.29 -10.94
C HIS A 294 8.59 -15.88 -11.53
N GLU A 295 7.53 -15.12 -11.19
CA GLU A 295 7.38 -13.72 -11.63
C GLU A 295 8.55 -12.85 -11.17
N ALA A 296 8.96 -12.97 -9.90
CA ALA A 296 10.11 -12.25 -9.38
C ALA A 296 11.40 -12.64 -10.11
N PHE A 297 11.63 -13.94 -10.30
CA PHE A 297 12.84 -14.47 -10.91
C PHE A 297 13.00 -14.02 -12.37
N ILE A 298 11.95 -14.14 -13.19
CA ILE A 298 12.00 -13.72 -14.62
C ILE A 298 12.12 -12.20 -14.80
N ASN A 299 11.70 -11.42 -13.79
CA ASN A 299 11.90 -9.97 -13.76
C ASN A 299 13.24 -9.55 -13.16
N GLY A 300 14.18 -10.48 -12.97
CA GLY A 300 15.53 -10.21 -12.52
C GLY A 300 15.64 -9.72 -11.08
N LYS A 301 14.66 -10.04 -10.24
CA LYS A 301 14.70 -9.70 -8.81
C LYS A 301 15.51 -10.73 -8.03
N ASP A 302 16.08 -10.30 -6.91
CA ASP A 302 16.66 -11.23 -5.96
C ASP A 302 15.55 -12.10 -5.35
N VAL A 303 15.71 -13.40 -5.45
CA VAL A 303 14.82 -14.41 -4.87
C VAL A 303 15.58 -15.22 -3.84
N TRP A 304 15.11 -15.17 -2.60
CA TRP A 304 15.66 -15.92 -1.49
C TRP A 304 14.59 -16.85 -0.94
N GLN A 305 14.94 -18.10 -0.71
CA GLN A 305 13.98 -19.10 -0.27
C GLN A 305 14.42 -19.77 1.02
N ILE A 306 13.50 -19.85 1.97
CA ILE A 306 13.63 -20.60 3.22
C ILE A 306 12.64 -21.77 3.14
N TYR A 307 13.14 -23.00 3.22
CA TYR A 307 12.32 -24.20 3.10
C TYR A 307 12.56 -25.13 4.29
N LEU A 308 11.58 -25.23 5.18
CA LEU A 308 11.68 -26.05 6.40
C LEU A 308 11.23 -27.51 6.19
N GLY A 309 11.13 -27.96 4.95
CA GLY A 309 10.80 -29.35 4.60
C GLY A 309 12.04 -30.23 4.41
N LYS A 310 11.88 -31.55 4.52
CA LYS A 310 12.98 -32.50 4.33
C LYS A 310 13.38 -32.66 2.86
N GLU A 311 12.44 -32.57 1.94
CA GLU A 311 12.66 -32.76 0.50
C GLU A 311 11.99 -31.62 -0.25
N ALA A 312 12.76 -30.86 -1.02
CA ALA A 312 12.25 -29.77 -1.85
C ALA A 312 12.15 -30.20 -3.32
N SER A 313 11.06 -29.84 -3.97
CA SER A 313 10.88 -30.03 -5.40
C SER A 313 11.95 -29.26 -6.19
N PRO A 314 12.44 -29.79 -7.35
CA PRO A 314 13.30 -29.02 -8.25
C PRO A 314 12.75 -27.64 -8.64
N PHE A 315 11.43 -27.48 -8.71
CA PHE A 315 10.77 -26.19 -8.97
C PHE A 315 10.94 -25.18 -7.81
N ILE A 316 11.26 -25.63 -6.60
CA ILE A 316 11.62 -24.76 -5.48
C ILE A 316 13.13 -24.51 -5.51
N THR A 317 13.95 -25.56 -5.66
CA THR A 317 15.39 -25.46 -5.54
C THR A 317 16.10 -24.78 -6.69
N SER A 318 15.43 -24.54 -7.82
CA SER A 318 16.03 -23.94 -9.03
C SER A 318 15.75 -22.45 -9.21
N LEU A 319 14.82 -21.86 -8.46
CA LEU A 319 14.37 -20.47 -8.64
C LEU A 319 14.82 -19.58 -7.47
N HIS A 320 16.10 -19.60 -7.13
CA HIS A 320 16.66 -18.68 -6.12
C HIS A 320 17.95 -18.05 -6.64
N THR A 321 18.30 -16.87 -6.11
CA THR A 321 19.50 -16.11 -6.48
C THR A 321 20.64 -16.22 -5.46
N THR A 322 20.40 -16.88 -4.34
CA THR A 322 21.41 -17.24 -3.33
C THR A 322 22.18 -18.49 -3.72
N SER A 323 23.34 -18.69 -3.11
CA SER A 323 24.17 -19.90 -3.37
C SER A 323 23.50 -21.21 -2.97
N LYS A 324 22.51 -21.14 -2.08
CA LYS A 324 21.75 -22.28 -1.58
C LYS A 324 20.37 -21.88 -1.08
N LEU A 325 19.51 -22.86 -0.97
CA LEU A 325 18.28 -22.81 -0.23
C LEU A 325 18.58 -22.77 1.28
N PHE A 326 17.90 -21.94 2.06
CA PHE A 326 18.02 -21.95 3.52
C PHE A 326 17.12 -23.04 4.10
N GLU A 327 17.68 -23.87 4.96
CA GLU A 327 16.98 -25.03 5.54
C GLU A 327 16.39 -24.73 6.92
N SER A 328 16.75 -23.56 7.51
CA SER A 328 16.19 -23.09 8.78
C SER A 328 16.08 -21.57 8.83
N GLU A 329 15.24 -21.04 9.74
CA GLU A 329 15.17 -19.61 10.01
C GLU A 329 16.48 -19.08 10.58
N GLU A 330 17.10 -19.84 11.48
CA GLU A 330 18.37 -19.46 12.12
C GLU A 330 19.44 -19.23 11.08
N GLU A 331 19.61 -20.15 10.14
CA GLU A 331 20.57 -20.04 9.05
C GLU A 331 20.30 -18.78 8.19
N PHE A 332 19.04 -18.53 7.91
CA PHE A 332 18.64 -17.35 7.13
C PHE A 332 18.93 -16.04 7.88
N PHE A 333 18.59 -15.95 9.16
CA PHE A 333 18.87 -14.75 9.94
C PHE A 333 20.36 -14.56 10.22
N GLU A 334 21.16 -15.62 10.40
CA GLU A 334 22.62 -15.52 10.43
C GLU A 334 23.20 -14.98 9.12
N PHE A 335 22.64 -15.38 7.99
CA PHE A 335 23.00 -14.82 6.69
C PHE A 335 22.66 -13.32 6.62
N LEU A 336 21.48 -12.91 7.10
CA LEU A 336 21.10 -11.49 7.14
C LEU A 336 22.02 -10.68 8.06
N ASP A 337 22.35 -11.19 9.24
CA ASP A 337 23.28 -10.57 10.19
C ASP A 337 24.67 -10.33 9.57
N LYS A 338 25.17 -11.29 8.78
CA LYS A 338 26.44 -11.14 8.07
C LYS A 338 26.38 -10.18 6.89
N LYS A 339 25.23 -10.16 6.19
CA LYS A 339 25.03 -9.33 5.01
C LYS A 339 24.72 -7.87 5.35
N TYR A 340 24.01 -7.65 6.48
CA TYR A 340 23.54 -6.35 6.94
C TYR A 340 23.85 -6.15 8.44
N PRO A 341 25.12 -6.15 8.85
CA PRO A 341 25.49 -6.09 10.27
C PRO A 341 24.99 -4.83 10.96
N GLU A 342 24.85 -3.73 10.22
CA GLU A 342 24.33 -2.45 10.73
C GLU A 342 22.82 -2.47 11.06
N ARG A 343 22.10 -3.45 10.54
CA ARG A 343 20.63 -3.55 10.72
C ARG A 343 20.23 -4.45 11.88
N LYS A 344 21.13 -5.28 12.37
CA LYS A 344 20.88 -6.27 13.44
C LYS A 344 20.29 -5.65 14.72
N ASN A 345 20.71 -4.43 15.06
CA ASN A 345 20.31 -3.75 16.31
C ASN A 345 19.41 -2.54 16.08
N LEU A 346 18.89 -2.37 14.86
CA LEU A 346 17.95 -1.30 14.60
C LEU A 346 16.61 -1.63 15.23
N SER A 347 16.13 -0.77 16.11
CA SER A 347 14.75 -0.81 16.62
C SER A 347 13.92 0.17 15.78
N TRP A 348 13.05 -0.37 15.00
CA TRP A 348 12.06 0.40 14.23
C TRP A 348 10.79 0.65 15.03
#